data_3f1f93fe520eea81863cf17a34a50deb
#
_entry.id   3f1f93fe520eea81863cf17a34a50deb
#
_cell.length_a   1.000
_cell.length_b   1.000
_cell.length_c   1.000
_cell.angle_alpha   90.00
_cell.angle_beta   90.00
_cell.angle_gamma   90.00
#
_symmetry.space_group_name_H-M   'P 1'
#
loop_
_entity.id
_entity.type
_entity.pdbx_description
1 polymer ?
#
loop_
_entity_poly.entity_id
_entity_poly.type
_entity_poly.pdbx_seq_one_letter_code
_entity_poly.pdbx_strand_id
1 'polypeptide(L)'
;MLLVKRKIIKNLAVKCTLTALMAFPLGGCAADEDLNNQAPATISAEAATATAGESATIAETPAIEVPAQDPALVAQARDALMTALPAGVTLKFMPELSSVYAVSEIKSLWEDEKVQKQFEQQLAEMALAGIQPQFGQWAKLLTQPDITGMARDAILTDALLGYMHFVEGVKTNGNRWLYNNGAYKMAAPSVEAIAQWQQAVKDGNSEAFIQSLAPQNIFYSKMHDSLKPLVEDVQPWPQITLSKQSLRPGSSNKDVPALRDILARSGFIKGEGGNSHDATAEGGASSSKKKVSLVYSGELVDGVKRFQQMYGMEADGVIGDSTREALNMAPQTRAAILALNIQRLRLLPKDMSHGIFVNIPDYTLFYYVNNELVLESRVIVGSVKRKTPLMSSALNNVVVNPPWNVPVKLIREDLAPKAKRDVEYLKRGGYTVYSGWGKGATVVDPSTINWSAGGNYRLQQAPGRSNALGRFKFNMPNDDAIYLHDTPNHRLFDKNMRALSSGCIRVNKASELANILLNGVGWDDNKIQNTLKRGSTTYANIREEIPVQLYYMTSWVSNSGNPEYRTDIYGYDSAAQEGIKELPQVEKLLR
;
A
#
# COMPACT_ATOMS: atom_id res chain seq x y z
N MET A 1 -13.50 -30.00 0.31
CA MET A 1 -12.26 -29.29 0.55
C MET A 1 -12.15 -28.91 2.03
N LEU A 2 -12.30 -29.86 2.93
CA LEU A 2 -12.45 -29.67 4.39
C LEU A 2 -11.69 -30.72 5.21
N LEU A 3 -10.62 -31.30 4.64
CA LEU A 3 -9.91 -32.45 5.22
C LEU A 3 -8.38 -32.28 5.35
N VAL A 4 -7.84 -31.05 5.18
CA VAL A 4 -6.37 -30.80 5.30
C VAL A 4 -6.00 -30.02 6.58
N LYS A 5 -6.96 -29.53 7.37
CA LYS A 5 -6.69 -28.66 8.55
C LYS A 5 -6.44 -29.38 9.90
N ARG A 6 -6.23 -30.69 9.94
CA ARG A 6 -6.08 -31.40 11.23
C ARG A 6 -4.76 -32.15 11.49
N LYS A 7 -3.69 -31.91 10.72
CA LYS A 7 -2.45 -32.70 10.85
C LYS A 7 -1.15 -31.96 11.22
N ILE A 8 -1.19 -30.67 11.52
CA ILE A 8 0.05 -29.87 11.72
C ILE A 8 0.35 -29.50 13.19
N ILE A 9 -0.52 -29.81 14.16
CA ILE A 9 -0.31 -29.40 15.57
C ILE A 9 0.41 -30.44 16.44
N LYS A 10 0.88 -31.56 15.95
CA LYS A 10 1.43 -32.63 16.77
C LYS A 10 2.94 -32.89 16.72
N ASN A 11 3.76 -32.12 16.03
CA ASN A 11 5.20 -32.45 15.89
C ASN A 11 6.20 -31.38 16.36
N LEU A 12 5.87 -30.54 17.33
CA LEU A 12 6.85 -29.60 17.91
C LEU A 12 7.05 -29.81 19.43
N ALA A 13 7.13 -31.05 19.86
CA ALA A 13 7.66 -31.38 21.17
C ALA A 13 8.59 -32.55 20.97
N VAL A 14 9.88 -32.33 21.03
CA VAL A 14 10.99 -33.22 21.46
C VAL A 14 12.29 -32.73 20.84
N LYS A 15 13.11 -32.13 21.66
CA LYS A 15 14.56 -32.32 21.87
C LYS A 15 15.23 -31.01 22.31
N CYS A 16 15.36 -30.88 23.59
CA CYS A 16 16.55 -30.27 24.20
C CYS A 16 16.88 -31.05 25.48
N THR A 17 17.93 -31.81 25.38
CA THR A 17 18.57 -32.53 26.48
C THR A 17 19.47 -31.59 27.29
N LEU A 18 19.28 -31.68 28.59
CA LEU A 18 20.11 -31.28 29.72
C LEU A 18 21.63 -31.10 29.48
N THR A 19 22.19 -30.06 30.07
CA THR A 19 23.30 -30.25 31.02
C THR A 19 23.26 -29.18 32.12
N ALA A 20 23.45 -29.60 33.35
CA ALA A 20 23.29 -28.91 34.60
C ALA A 20 24.67 -28.30 35.08
N LEU A 21 24.66 -27.33 35.94
CA LEU A 21 25.15 -27.32 37.34
C LEU A 21 25.73 -25.96 37.81
N MET A 22 25.32 -25.65 39.03
CA MET A 22 25.94 -24.87 40.10
C MET A 22 25.79 -23.33 40.07
N ALA A 23 25.26 -22.71 41.04
CA ALA A 23 25.13 -22.70 42.51
C ALA A 23 25.16 -21.21 42.97
N PHE A 24 24.27 -20.93 43.89
CA PHE A 24 23.94 -19.79 44.74
C PHE A 24 25.09 -18.88 45.23
N PRO A 25 24.88 -17.66 45.85
CA PRO A 25 23.78 -17.35 46.79
C PRO A 25 23.14 -15.92 46.76
N LEU A 26 21.95 -15.85 47.32
CA LEU A 26 21.28 -14.89 48.23
C LEU A 26 21.77 -13.42 48.40
N GLY A 27 20.77 -12.51 48.31
CA GLY A 27 20.79 -11.17 48.92
C GLY A 27 19.85 -10.26 48.14
N GLY A 28 18.75 -9.96 48.49
CA GLY A 28 18.08 -9.21 49.49
C GLY A 28 17.59 -7.86 48.97
N CYS A 29 16.26 -7.57 49.18
CA CYS A 29 15.59 -6.26 49.30
C CYS A 29 15.20 -5.48 48.03
N ALA A 30 13.90 -5.49 47.80
CA ALA A 30 12.94 -4.44 47.50
C ALA A 30 13.46 -3.05 47.05
N ALA A 31 12.94 -2.62 45.92
CA ALA A 31 12.36 -1.28 45.70
C ALA A 31 11.55 -1.27 44.42
N ASP A 32 10.29 -0.89 44.57
CA ASP A 32 9.42 -0.45 43.47
C ASP A 32 10.05 0.75 42.78
N GLU A 33 10.19 0.69 41.46
CA GLU A 33 10.29 1.89 40.64
C GLU A 33 9.44 1.78 39.38
N ASP A 34 8.39 2.61 39.42
CA ASP A 34 7.53 2.97 38.30
C ASP A 34 8.35 3.54 37.15
N LEU A 35 8.44 2.84 36.06
CA LEU A 35 8.87 3.38 34.78
C LEU A 35 7.71 3.33 33.80
N ASN A 36 6.98 4.42 33.65
CA ASN A 36 6.68 4.99 32.34
C ASN A 36 5.56 6.01 32.32
N ASN A 37 5.86 7.25 32.09
CA ASN A 37 5.00 8.22 31.37
C ASN A 37 5.81 9.48 31.09
N GLN A 38 6.48 9.54 29.96
CA GLN A 38 7.01 10.81 29.45
C GLN A 38 6.14 11.28 28.29
N ALA A 39 5.52 12.43 28.50
CA ALA A 39 4.98 13.27 27.43
C ALA A 39 6.13 14.01 26.74
N PRO A 40 6.03 14.35 25.45
CA PRO A 40 7.10 15.03 24.74
C PRO A 40 7.29 16.45 25.26
N ALA A 41 8.49 16.73 25.76
CA ALA A 41 8.98 18.05 26.10
C ALA A 41 9.59 18.71 24.85
N THR A 42 9.23 19.96 24.62
CA THR A 42 9.88 20.87 23.70
C THR A 42 11.36 21.03 24.06
N ILE A 43 12.26 20.73 23.14
CA ILE A 43 13.70 20.92 23.32
C ILE A 43 14.12 22.23 22.65
N SER A 44 14.54 23.20 23.46
CA SER A 44 15.37 24.32 23.04
C SER A 44 16.83 23.85 22.89
N ALA A 45 17.48 24.30 21.83
CA ALA A 45 18.86 23.94 21.51
C ALA A 45 19.84 24.58 22.50
N GLU A 46 20.65 23.74 23.19
CA GLU A 46 21.95 24.12 23.76
C GLU A 46 22.95 23.00 23.57
N ALA A 47 24.13 23.40 23.12
CA ALA A 47 25.22 22.53 22.74
C ALA A 47 25.85 21.81 23.95
N ALA A 48 26.03 20.50 23.86
CA ALA A 48 26.93 19.76 24.74
C ALA A 48 27.84 18.85 23.91
N THR A 49 29.13 19.15 23.97
CA THR A 49 30.25 18.31 23.54
C THR A 49 30.29 17.01 24.34
N ALA A 50 30.21 15.87 23.68
CA ALA A 50 30.49 14.57 24.27
C ALA A 50 31.48 13.78 23.41
N THR A 51 32.43 13.22 24.09
CA THR A 51 33.61 12.44 23.69
C THR A 51 33.26 11.19 22.87
N ALA A 52 34.15 10.91 21.91
CA ALA A 52 34.11 9.80 20.97
C ALA A 52 34.16 8.42 21.67
N GLY A 53 33.20 7.56 21.27
CA GLY A 53 33.27 6.12 21.42
C GLY A 53 33.26 5.48 20.02
N GLU A 54 34.08 4.47 19.81
CA GLU A 54 34.40 3.82 18.55
C GLU A 54 33.16 3.47 17.74
N SER A 55 33.06 4.09 16.57
CA SER A 55 32.05 3.78 15.54
C SER A 55 32.65 2.78 14.56
N ALA A 56 32.01 1.66 14.38
CA ALA A 56 32.35 0.71 13.33
C ALA A 56 32.31 1.44 11.96
N THR A 57 33.45 1.45 11.29
CA THR A 57 33.63 2.00 9.94
C THR A 57 32.72 1.27 8.95
N ILE A 58 31.64 1.93 8.56
CA ILE A 58 30.96 1.62 7.30
C ILE A 58 31.95 2.04 6.21
N ALA A 59 32.38 1.09 5.38
CA ALA A 59 33.22 1.38 4.23
C ALA A 59 32.51 2.42 3.35
N GLU A 60 33.02 3.63 3.33
CA GLU A 60 32.60 4.66 2.38
C GLU A 60 32.90 4.14 0.97
N THR A 61 31.85 3.98 0.18
CA THR A 61 32.00 3.82 -1.26
C THR A 61 32.78 5.03 -1.77
N PRO A 62 33.90 4.85 -2.50
CA PRO A 62 34.68 5.97 -2.95
C PRO A 62 33.78 6.94 -3.76
N ALA A 63 33.82 8.21 -3.41
CA ALA A 63 33.14 9.26 -4.14
C ALA A 63 33.61 9.18 -5.61
N ILE A 64 32.67 9.03 -6.53
CA ILE A 64 32.96 9.05 -7.97
C ILE A 64 33.35 10.51 -8.28
N GLU A 65 34.66 10.77 -8.46
CA GLU A 65 35.11 12.06 -8.98
C GLU A 65 34.59 12.22 -10.42
N VAL A 66 33.66 13.15 -10.61
CA VAL A 66 33.22 13.53 -11.95
C VAL A 66 34.30 14.41 -12.54
N PRO A 67 35.00 13.99 -13.61
CA PRO A 67 36.04 14.78 -14.23
C PRO A 67 35.47 16.14 -14.71
N ALA A 68 36.21 17.23 -14.50
CA ALA A 68 35.86 18.52 -15.10
C ALA A 68 35.80 18.36 -16.62
N GLN A 69 34.60 18.54 -17.18
CA GLN A 69 34.39 18.38 -18.62
C GLN A 69 34.89 19.58 -19.38
N ASP A 70 35.47 19.33 -20.56
CA ASP A 70 35.85 20.42 -21.48
C ASP A 70 34.60 21.15 -22.00
N PRO A 71 34.43 22.46 -21.71
CA PRO A 71 33.28 23.23 -22.15
C PRO A 71 33.05 23.19 -23.65
N ALA A 72 34.13 23.04 -24.46
CA ALA A 72 34.02 22.96 -25.92
C ALA A 72 33.36 21.67 -26.38
N LEU A 73 33.68 20.52 -25.73
CA LEU A 73 33.04 19.23 -26.01
C LEU A 73 31.56 19.23 -25.59
N VAL A 74 31.23 19.87 -24.47
CA VAL A 74 29.84 20.01 -24.02
C VAL A 74 29.03 20.87 -25.00
N ALA A 75 29.61 21.97 -25.52
CA ALA A 75 28.95 22.80 -26.54
C ALA A 75 28.76 22.03 -27.85
N GLN A 76 29.77 21.28 -28.30
CA GLN A 76 29.68 20.41 -29.49
C GLN A 76 28.60 19.34 -29.34
N ALA A 77 28.51 18.68 -28.19
CA ALA A 77 27.48 17.68 -27.92
C ALA A 77 26.08 18.32 -27.94
N ARG A 78 25.92 19.49 -27.34
CA ARG A 78 24.67 20.24 -27.38
C ARG A 78 24.22 20.55 -28.82
N ASP A 79 25.13 21.06 -29.66
CA ASP A 79 24.81 21.40 -31.05
C ASP A 79 24.46 20.15 -31.88
N ALA A 80 25.16 19.05 -31.65
CA ALA A 80 24.84 17.76 -32.27
C ALA A 80 23.45 17.26 -31.88
N LEU A 81 23.11 17.31 -30.59
CA LEU A 81 21.77 16.94 -30.10
C LEU A 81 20.69 17.82 -30.70
N MET A 82 20.88 19.15 -30.70
CA MET A 82 19.91 20.09 -31.28
C MET A 82 19.71 19.85 -32.78
N THR A 83 20.77 19.50 -33.52
CA THR A 83 20.70 19.21 -34.94
C THR A 83 19.97 17.87 -35.22
N ALA A 84 20.10 16.89 -34.33
CA ALA A 84 19.47 15.59 -34.50
C ALA A 84 17.97 15.62 -34.24
N LEU A 85 17.49 16.56 -33.41
CA LEU A 85 16.09 16.62 -33.02
C LEU A 85 15.19 17.17 -34.13
N PRO A 86 14.00 16.61 -34.37
CA PRO A 86 12.97 17.19 -35.23
C PRO A 86 12.54 18.57 -34.77
N ALA A 87 12.06 19.38 -35.69
CA ALA A 87 11.56 20.73 -35.40
C ALA A 87 10.43 20.68 -34.34
N GLY A 88 10.56 21.51 -33.29
CA GLY A 88 9.59 21.60 -32.22
C GLY A 88 9.78 20.59 -31.07
N VAL A 89 10.71 19.65 -31.18
CA VAL A 89 11.08 18.76 -30.08
C VAL A 89 12.15 19.44 -29.21
N THR A 90 11.93 19.46 -27.90
CA THR A 90 12.88 20.00 -26.92
C THR A 90 13.14 18.99 -25.83
N LEU A 91 14.39 18.87 -25.42
CA LEU A 91 14.78 17.99 -24.28
C LEU A 91 14.66 18.79 -22.98
N LYS A 92 14.19 18.11 -21.94
CA LYS A 92 13.98 18.73 -20.63
C LYS A 92 15.28 18.97 -19.87
N PHE A 93 16.26 18.10 -20.03
CA PHE A 93 17.54 18.10 -19.33
C PHE A 93 18.72 18.34 -20.28
N MET A 94 18.56 19.29 -21.21
CA MET A 94 19.59 19.61 -22.22
C MET A 94 21.00 19.87 -21.64
N PRO A 95 21.17 20.60 -20.51
CA PRO A 95 22.50 20.78 -19.90
C PRO A 95 23.15 19.46 -19.50
N GLU A 96 22.40 18.59 -18.78
CA GLU A 96 22.87 17.30 -18.31
C GLU A 96 23.16 16.35 -19.48
N LEU A 97 22.28 16.34 -20.48
CA LEU A 97 22.45 15.55 -21.70
C LEU A 97 23.70 15.99 -22.48
N SER A 98 23.93 17.28 -22.61
CA SER A 98 25.12 17.79 -23.26
C SER A 98 26.41 17.30 -22.60
N SER A 99 26.41 17.26 -21.28
CA SER A 99 27.50 16.71 -20.48
C SER A 99 27.64 15.18 -20.65
N VAL A 100 26.53 14.45 -20.62
CA VAL A 100 26.52 12.99 -20.79
C VAL A 100 27.07 12.61 -22.18
N TYR A 101 26.61 13.25 -23.24
CA TYR A 101 27.05 12.96 -24.60
C TYR A 101 28.46 13.51 -24.94
N ALA A 102 28.93 14.52 -24.25
CA ALA A 102 30.33 14.94 -24.35
C ALA A 102 31.28 13.84 -23.85
N VAL A 103 30.95 13.19 -22.73
CA VAL A 103 31.73 12.06 -22.17
C VAL A 103 31.72 10.84 -23.09
N SER A 104 30.59 10.55 -23.76
CA SER A 104 30.46 9.43 -24.70
C SER A 104 30.97 9.73 -26.09
N GLU A 105 31.64 10.90 -26.32
CA GLU A 105 32.08 11.33 -27.65
C GLU A 105 30.95 11.38 -28.70
N ILE A 106 29.74 11.75 -28.24
CA ILE A 106 28.49 11.81 -29.03
C ILE A 106 28.10 10.43 -29.64
N LYS A 107 28.53 9.34 -29.03
CA LYS A 107 28.09 7.97 -29.39
C LYS A 107 26.74 7.65 -28.79
N SER A 108 26.03 6.70 -29.42
CA SER A 108 24.79 6.14 -28.88
C SER A 108 25.04 5.51 -27.51
N LEU A 109 24.10 5.73 -26.58
CA LEU A 109 24.08 5.11 -25.24
C LEU A 109 23.10 3.95 -25.18
N TRP A 110 22.28 3.76 -26.22
CA TRP A 110 21.20 2.80 -26.31
C TRP A 110 21.37 1.88 -27.53
N GLU A 111 22.52 1.21 -27.65
CA GLU A 111 22.78 0.29 -28.77
C GLU A 111 22.01 -1.03 -28.64
N ASP A 112 21.71 -1.48 -27.41
CA ASP A 112 21.00 -2.74 -27.14
C ASP A 112 19.48 -2.50 -27.16
N GLU A 113 18.80 -3.04 -28.19
CA GLU A 113 17.34 -2.95 -28.34
C GLU A 113 16.56 -3.56 -27.17
N LYS A 114 17.13 -4.59 -26.51
CA LYS A 114 16.51 -5.20 -25.33
C LYS A 114 16.50 -4.24 -24.16
N VAL A 115 17.59 -3.51 -23.95
CA VAL A 115 17.70 -2.47 -22.90
C VAL A 115 16.76 -1.32 -23.19
N GLN A 116 16.68 -0.87 -24.46
CA GLN A 116 15.71 0.14 -24.87
C GLN A 116 14.29 -0.30 -24.53
N LYS A 117 13.91 -1.50 -24.96
CA LYS A 117 12.58 -2.05 -24.76
C LYS A 117 12.23 -2.18 -23.29
N GLN A 118 13.17 -2.64 -22.46
CA GLN A 118 12.98 -2.77 -21.02
C GLN A 118 12.71 -1.41 -20.36
N PHE A 119 13.45 -0.37 -20.76
CA PHE A 119 13.22 0.98 -20.24
C PHE A 119 11.90 1.58 -20.74
N GLU A 120 11.59 1.41 -22.03
CA GLU A 120 10.33 1.85 -22.62
C GLU A 120 9.10 1.28 -21.90
N GLN A 121 9.16 0.01 -21.49
CA GLN A 121 8.10 -0.62 -20.71
C GLN A 121 7.96 0.01 -19.31
N GLN A 122 9.07 0.30 -18.63
CA GLN A 122 9.04 1.01 -17.35
C GLN A 122 8.52 2.46 -17.50
N LEU A 123 8.89 3.13 -18.59
CA LEU A 123 8.40 4.47 -18.91
C LEU A 123 6.89 4.45 -19.20
N ALA A 124 6.39 3.43 -19.90
CA ALA A 124 4.98 3.21 -20.16
C ALA A 124 4.17 3.04 -18.85
N GLU A 125 4.69 2.28 -17.89
CA GLU A 125 4.09 2.18 -16.56
C GLU A 125 4.00 3.53 -15.85
N MET A 126 5.07 4.33 -15.92
CA MET A 126 5.08 5.67 -15.31
C MET A 126 4.10 6.64 -15.97
N ALA A 127 4.03 6.63 -17.30
CA ALA A 127 3.06 7.42 -18.05
C ALA A 127 1.63 7.04 -17.68
N LEU A 128 1.34 5.73 -17.63
CA LEU A 128 0.03 5.20 -17.29
C LEU A 128 -0.35 5.43 -15.81
N ALA A 129 0.62 5.50 -14.90
CA ALA A 129 0.38 5.86 -13.51
C ALA A 129 -0.09 7.31 -13.32
N GLY A 130 0.14 8.19 -14.31
CA GLY A 130 -0.37 9.55 -14.35
C GLY A 130 0.24 10.52 -13.32
N ILE A 131 1.38 10.18 -12.73
CA ILE A 131 2.01 10.97 -11.65
C ILE A 131 2.53 12.30 -12.17
N GLN A 132 3.06 12.32 -13.40
CA GLN A 132 3.66 13.50 -14.02
C GLN A 132 3.47 13.43 -15.55
N PRO A 133 2.84 14.45 -16.17
CA PRO A 133 2.56 14.47 -17.63
C PRO A 133 3.81 14.33 -18.52
N GLN A 134 4.98 14.74 -18.04
CA GLN A 134 6.22 14.65 -18.82
C GLN A 134 6.55 13.20 -19.23
N PHE A 135 6.23 12.19 -18.41
CA PHE A 135 6.43 10.79 -18.78
C PHE A 135 5.57 10.39 -19.99
N GLY A 136 4.34 10.88 -20.05
CA GLY A 136 3.46 10.69 -21.22
C GLY A 136 3.98 11.40 -22.47
N GLN A 137 4.59 12.58 -22.34
CA GLN A 137 5.19 13.30 -23.45
C GLN A 137 6.37 12.51 -24.05
N TRP A 138 7.25 11.97 -23.22
CA TRP A 138 8.34 11.11 -23.70
C TRP A 138 7.82 9.83 -24.35
N ALA A 139 6.85 9.16 -23.73
CA ALA A 139 6.22 7.98 -24.32
C ALA A 139 5.61 8.30 -25.70
N LYS A 140 4.97 9.47 -25.85
CA LYS A 140 4.45 9.93 -27.13
C LYS A 140 5.54 10.15 -28.18
N LEU A 141 6.65 10.81 -27.82
CA LEU A 141 7.77 11.03 -28.73
C LEU A 141 8.36 9.69 -29.19
N LEU A 142 8.65 8.77 -28.27
CA LEU A 142 9.24 7.48 -28.58
C LEU A 142 8.36 6.56 -29.46
N THR A 143 7.07 6.86 -29.56
CA THR A 143 6.15 6.12 -30.46
C THR A 143 5.97 6.75 -31.83
N GLN A 144 6.62 7.87 -32.12
CA GLN A 144 6.58 8.53 -33.43
C GLN A 144 7.57 7.85 -34.38
N PRO A 145 7.19 7.55 -35.63
CA PRO A 145 8.04 6.80 -36.57
C PRO A 145 9.25 7.57 -37.09
N ASP A 146 9.23 8.90 -37.00
CA ASP A 146 10.31 9.81 -37.37
C ASP A 146 11.37 10.04 -36.28
N ILE A 147 11.11 9.56 -35.06
CA ILE A 147 12.05 9.61 -33.94
C ILE A 147 12.97 8.38 -33.99
N THR A 148 14.11 8.54 -34.67
CA THR A 148 15.10 7.46 -34.89
C THR A 148 16.53 7.95 -34.61
N GLY A 149 17.51 7.04 -34.60
CA GLY A 149 18.93 7.37 -34.45
C GLY A 149 19.22 8.21 -33.20
N MET A 150 20.05 9.23 -33.34
CA MET A 150 20.48 10.12 -32.24
C MET A 150 19.31 10.85 -31.58
N ALA A 151 18.26 11.20 -32.33
CA ALA A 151 17.08 11.82 -31.74
C ALA A 151 16.39 10.88 -30.72
N ARG A 152 16.23 9.60 -31.07
CA ARG A 152 15.66 8.57 -30.19
C ARG A 152 16.55 8.34 -28.98
N ASP A 153 17.85 8.20 -29.20
CA ASP A 153 18.85 8.01 -28.15
C ASP A 153 18.82 9.14 -27.11
N ALA A 154 18.78 10.39 -27.58
CA ALA A 154 18.67 11.56 -26.72
C ALA A 154 17.35 11.63 -25.93
N ILE A 155 16.22 11.27 -26.56
CA ILE A 155 14.90 11.28 -25.89
C ILE A 155 14.82 10.16 -24.85
N LEU A 156 15.38 8.97 -25.12
CA LEU A 156 15.48 7.89 -24.14
C LEU A 156 16.31 8.33 -22.92
N THR A 157 17.45 8.99 -23.16
CA THR A 157 18.30 9.48 -22.07
C THR A 157 17.61 10.61 -21.30
N ASP A 158 16.93 11.54 -21.96
CA ASP A 158 16.15 12.60 -21.30
C ASP A 158 15.05 12.03 -20.40
N ALA A 159 14.35 11.02 -20.89
CA ALA A 159 13.33 10.29 -20.11
C ALA A 159 13.95 9.52 -18.93
N LEU A 160 15.13 8.90 -19.13
CA LEU A 160 15.85 8.18 -18.09
C LEU A 160 16.28 9.12 -16.96
N LEU A 161 16.78 10.32 -17.28
CA LEU A 161 17.16 11.31 -16.26
C LEU A 161 15.95 11.66 -15.38
N GLY A 162 14.79 11.95 -15.98
CA GLY A 162 13.57 12.21 -15.23
C GLY A 162 13.09 11.01 -14.39
N TYR A 163 13.25 9.81 -14.92
CA TYR A 163 12.90 8.56 -14.23
C TYR A 163 13.83 8.30 -13.03
N MET A 164 15.14 8.49 -13.19
CA MET A 164 16.12 8.35 -12.10
C MET A 164 15.84 9.34 -10.97
N HIS A 165 15.54 10.60 -11.27
CA HIS A 165 15.14 11.58 -10.24
C HIS A 165 13.90 11.13 -9.46
N PHE A 166 12.90 10.54 -10.13
CA PHE A 166 11.75 9.97 -9.44
C PHE A 166 12.16 8.81 -8.53
N VAL A 167 13.00 7.89 -9.02
CA VAL A 167 13.45 6.70 -8.25
C VAL A 167 14.28 7.11 -7.02
N GLU A 168 15.15 8.12 -7.13
CA GLU A 168 15.91 8.66 -5.99
C GLU A 168 14.99 9.24 -4.92
N GLY A 169 14.02 10.03 -5.34
CA GLY A 169 13.17 10.78 -4.41
C GLY A 169 11.98 10.00 -3.84
N VAL A 170 11.57 8.89 -4.48
CA VAL A 170 10.32 8.21 -4.11
C VAL A 170 10.35 7.60 -2.72
N LYS A 171 11.49 7.11 -2.24
CA LYS A 171 11.62 6.53 -0.89
C LYS A 171 11.30 7.54 0.21
N THR A 172 11.71 8.79 0.03
CA THR A 172 11.49 9.87 1.00
C THR A 172 10.16 10.58 0.79
N ASN A 173 9.75 10.79 -0.46
CA ASN A 173 8.62 11.62 -0.83
C ASN A 173 7.42 10.85 -1.39
N GLY A 174 7.55 9.55 -1.59
CA GLY A 174 6.54 8.73 -2.28
C GLY A 174 5.17 8.74 -1.59
N ASN A 175 5.13 8.83 -0.25
CA ASN A 175 3.88 9.00 0.49
C ASN A 175 3.14 10.32 0.18
N ARG A 176 3.82 11.31 -0.40
CA ARG A 176 3.21 12.54 -0.89
C ARG A 176 2.82 12.43 -2.36
N TRP A 177 3.72 11.89 -3.19
CA TRP A 177 3.57 11.86 -4.65
C TRP A 177 2.55 10.81 -5.12
N LEU A 178 2.57 9.62 -4.52
CA LEU A 178 1.79 8.46 -4.95
C LEU A 178 0.40 8.37 -4.30
N TYR A 179 0.09 9.28 -3.36
CA TYR A 179 -1.17 9.27 -2.62
C TYR A 179 -1.86 10.64 -2.61
N ASN A 180 -1.61 11.44 -3.65
CA ASN A 180 -2.26 12.73 -3.86
C ASN A 180 -2.14 13.72 -2.68
N ASN A 181 -1.02 13.64 -1.92
CA ASN A 181 -0.74 14.51 -0.78
C ASN A 181 0.30 15.60 -1.12
N GLY A 182 0.70 15.70 -2.39
CA GLY A 182 1.63 16.70 -2.90
C GLY A 182 2.11 16.32 -4.30
N ALA A 183 2.26 17.32 -5.16
CA ALA A 183 2.70 17.12 -6.53
C ALA A 183 4.18 16.70 -6.60
N TYR A 184 4.48 15.76 -7.49
CA TYR A 184 5.85 15.48 -7.91
C TYR A 184 6.37 16.61 -8.81
N LYS A 185 7.49 17.19 -8.42
CA LYS A 185 8.20 18.19 -9.22
C LYS A 185 9.45 17.55 -9.81
N MET A 186 9.46 17.40 -11.12
CA MET A 186 10.56 16.80 -11.85
C MET A 186 11.77 17.73 -11.92
N ALA A 187 12.93 17.20 -11.62
CA ALA A 187 14.23 17.84 -11.77
C ALA A 187 15.26 16.84 -12.34
N ALA A 188 16.47 17.29 -12.60
CA ALA A 188 17.57 16.39 -12.93
C ALA A 188 17.90 15.48 -11.73
N PRO A 189 18.35 14.24 -11.97
CA PRO A 189 18.80 13.33 -10.92
C PRO A 189 20.15 13.81 -10.36
N SER A 190 20.64 13.15 -9.30
CA SER A 190 21.96 13.43 -8.76
C SER A 190 23.08 13.19 -9.79
N VAL A 191 24.19 13.88 -9.64
CA VAL A 191 25.39 13.68 -10.48
C VAL A 191 25.90 12.24 -10.36
N GLU A 192 25.80 11.67 -9.16
CA GLU A 192 26.17 10.29 -8.83
C GLU A 192 25.32 9.28 -9.62
N ALA A 193 24.02 9.50 -9.72
CA ALA A 193 23.12 8.63 -10.50
C ALA A 193 23.45 8.68 -12.01
N ILE A 194 23.74 9.87 -12.53
CA ILE A 194 24.18 10.03 -13.93
C ILE A 194 25.50 9.29 -14.17
N ALA A 195 26.47 9.45 -13.27
CA ALA A 195 27.76 8.78 -13.37
C ALA A 195 27.62 7.23 -13.29
N GLN A 196 26.73 6.72 -12.44
CA GLN A 196 26.42 5.29 -12.36
C GLN A 196 25.85 4.75 -13.69
N TRP A 197 24.94 5.50 -14.33
CA TRP A 197 24.43 5.14 -15.66
C TRP A 197 25.55 5.12 -16.69
N GLN A 198 26.37 6.16 -16.78
CA GLN A 198 27.50 6.23 -17.72
C GLN A 198 28.49 5.09 -17.50
N GLN A 199 28.78 4.73 -16.25
CA GLN A 199 29.64 3.60 -15.93
C GLN A 199 28.99 2.27 -16.35
N ALA A 200 27.68 2.09 -16.11
CA ALA A 200 26.96 0.90 -16.54
C ALA A 200 26.97 0.72 -18.06
N VAL A 201 26.84 1.80 -18.83
CA VAL A 201 26.97 1.78 -20.30
C VAL A 201 28.38 1.36 -20.70
N LYS A 202 29.40 1.98 -20.11
CA LYS A 202 30.82 1.67 -20.39
C LYS A 202 31.19 0.22 -20.10
N ASP A 203 30.64 -0.35 -19.02
CA ASP A 203 30.92 -1.71 -18.58
C ASP A 203 30.03 -2.77 -19.25
N GLY A 204 29.12 -2.38 -20.16
CA GLY A 204 28.16 -3.30 -20.79
C GLY A 204 27.08 -3.83 -19.84
N ASN A 205 26.81 -3.12 -18.73
CA ASN A 205 25.87 -3.52 -17.67
C ASN A 205 24.55 -2.72 -17.70
N SER A 206 24.23 -2.10 -18.83
CA SER A 206 23.05 -1.24 -19.00
C SER A 206 21.74 -1.97 -18.66
N GLU A 207 21.60 -3.26 -19.02
CA GLU A 207 20.42 -4.07 -18.71
C GLU A 207 20.21 -4.17 -17.19
N ALA A 208 21.23 -4.53 -16.44
CA ALA A 208 21.16 -4.65 -14.98
C ALA A 208 20.85 -3.30 -14.30
N PHE A 209 21.41 -2.20 -14.83
CA PHE A 209 21.13 -0.87 -14.34
C PHE A 209 19.65 -0.51 -14.53
N ILE A 210 19.11 -0.65 -15.75
CA ILE A 210 17.69 -0.37 -16.03
C ILE A 210 16.77 -1.27 -15.18
N GLN A 211 17.12 -2.54 -15.02
CA GLN A 211 16.37 -3.45 -14.17
C GLN A 211 16.37 -2.99 -12.70
N SER A 212 17.47 -2.44 -12.20
CA SER A 212 17.57 -1.94 -10.82
C SER A 212 16.67 -0.75 -10.54
N LEU A 213 16.28 0.02 -11.56
CA LEU A 213 15.38 1.15 -11.46
C LEU A 213 13.91 0.74 -11.32
N ALA A 214 13.54 -0.48 -11.69
CA ALA A 214 12.19 -1.01 -11.48
C ALA A 214 11.88 -1.19 -9.99
N PRO A 215 10.61 -1.29 -9.59
CA PRO A 215 10.25 -1.68 -8.23
C PRO A 215 10.86 -3.05 -7.85
N GLN A 216 11.56 -3.12 -6.72
CA GLN A 216 12.31 -4.31 -6.30
C GLN A 216 11.49 -5.25 -5.40
N ASN A 217 10.16 -5.08 -5.35
CA ASN A 217 9.26 -5.92 -4.58
C ASN A 217 8.87 -7.19 -5.36
N ILE A 218 8.64 -8.29 -4.65
CA ILE A 218 8.32 -9.61 -5.22
C ILE A 218 7.05 -9.64 -6.09
N PHE A 219 6.15 -8.66 -5.94
CA PHE A 219 4.91 -8.58 -6.73
C PHE A 219 5.09 -7.89 -8.08
N TYR A 220 6.23 -7.23 -8.33
CA TYR A 220 6.42 -6.37 -9.50
C TYR A 220 6.20 -7.11 -10.82
N SER A 221 6.89 -8.22 -11.07
CA SER A 221 6.81 -8.93 -12.35
C SER A 221 5.37 -9.33 -12.69
N LYS A 222 4.64 -9.93 -11.75
CA LYS A 222 3.25 -10.33 -11.97
C LYS A 222 2.32 -9.13 -12.28
N MET A 223 2.55 -8.00 -11.61
CA MET A 223 1.76 -6.79 -11.85
C MET A 223 2.10 -6.17 -13.21
N HIS A 224 3.38 -6.14 -13.60
CA HIS A 224 3.83 -5.71 -14.91
C HIS A 224 3.18 -6.54 -16.05
N ASP A 225 3.29 -7.87 -15.96
CA ASP A 225 2.73 -8.79 -16.96
C ASP A 225 1.21 -8.66 -17.11
N SER A 226 0.52 -8.24 -16.04
CA SER A 226 -0.93 -8.06 -16.05
C SER A 226 -1.39 -6.74 -16.70
N LEU A 227 -0.48 -5.81 -17.02
CA LEU A 227 -0.84 -4.55 -17.67
C LEU A 227 -1.20 -4.75 -19.15
N LYS A 228 -0.44 -5.54 -19.86
CA LYS A 228 -0.56 -5.72 -21.32
C LYS A 228 -1.98 -6.11 -21.74
N PRO A 229 -2.61 -7.17 -21.22
CA PRO A 229 -3.97 -7.54 -21.63
C PRO A 229 -5.01 -6.48 -21.27
N LEU A 230 -4.78 -5.65 -20.24
CA LEU A 230 -5.69 -4.58 -19.87
C LEU A 230 -5.62 -3.38 -20.83
N VAL A 231 -4.46 -3.07 -21.39
CA VAL A 231 -4.30 -1.97 -22.35
C VAL A 231 -4.68 -2.37 -23.77
N GLU A 232 -4.59 -3.65 -24.12
CA GLU A 232 -4.95 -4.18 -25.43
C GLU A 232 -6.47 -4.27 -25.67
N ASP A 233 -7.29 -4.27 -24.62
CA ASP A 233 -8.76 -4.27 -24.73
C ASP A 233 -9.29 -2.86 -25.04
N VAL A 234 -9.18 -2.44 -26.29
CA VAL A 234 -9.60 -1.09 -26.78
C VAL A 234 -11.08 -0.99 -27.15
N GLN A 235 -11.85 -2.08 -27.04
CA GLN A 235 -13.28 -2.07 -27.35
C GLN A 235 -14.05 -1.23 -26.32
N PRO A 236 -15.12 -0.51 -26.76
CA PRO A 236 -15.97 0.22 -25.83
C PRO A 236 -16.45 -0.67 -24.69
N TRP A 237 -16.30 -0.20 -23.46
CA TRP A 237 -16.70 -0.96 -22.27
C TRP A 237 -18.18 -0.79 -22.01
N PRO A 238 -18.97 -1.88 -21.90
CA PRO A 238 -20.39 -1.79 -21.61
C PRO A 238 -20.66 -1.11 -20.28
N GLN A 239 -21.84 -0.47 -20.16
CA GLN A 239 -22.22 0.22 -18.94
C GLN A 239 -23.53 -0.34 -18.37
N ILE A 240 -23.55 -0.56 -17.07
CA ILE A 240 -24.72 -0.94 -16.30
C ILE A 240 -25.32 0.33 -15.71
N THR A 241 -26.57 0.65 -16.09
CA THR A 241 -27.20 1.95 -15.81
C THR A 241 -28.29 1.88 -14.74
N LEU A 242 -28.34 0.80 -13.94
CA LEU A 242 -29.36 0.58 -12.91
C LEU A 242 -29.67 1.88 -12.14
N SER A 243 -30.87 2.43 -12.33
CA SER A 243 -31.32 3.62 -11.63
C SER A 243 -31.93 3.22 -10.29
N LYS A 244 -31.27 3.56 -9.18
CA LYS A 244 -31.77 3.49 -7.79
C LYS A 244 -32.17 2.11 -7.22
N GLN A 245 -32.07 1.02 -7.97
CA GLN A 245 -32.41 -0.32 -7.48
C GLN A 245 -31.27 -1.29 -7.73
N SER A 246 -31.00 -2.14 -6.73
CA SER A 246 -30.07 -3.26 -6.91
C SER A 246 -30.68 -4.32 -7.84
N LEU A 247 -29.87 -4.91 -8.71
CA LEU A 247 -30.26 -6.09 -9.49
C LEU A 247 -29.97 -7.35 -8.65
N ARG A 248 -31.02 -8.12 -8.39
CA ARG A 248 -30.95 -9.35 -7.58
C ARG A 248 -31.05 -10.59 -8.46
N PRO A 249 -30.47 -11.72 -8.02
CA PRO A 249 -30.69 -13.00 -8.69
C PRO A 249 -32.16 -13.29 -8.94
N GLY A 250 -32.49 -13.78 -10.15
CA GLY A 250 -33.83 -14.07 -10.60
C GLY A 250 -34.61 -12.88 -11.22
N SER A 251 -34.13 -11.65 -11.09
CA SER A 251 -34.76 -10.46 -11.65
C SER A 251 -34.46 -10.32 -13.13
N SER A 252 -35.38 -9.69 -13.87
CA SER A 252 -35.17 -9.28 -15.27
C SER A 252 -34.78 -7.82 -15.37
N ASN A 253 -33.77 -7.51 -16.20
CA ASN A 253 -33.31 -6.14 -16.42
C ASN A 253 -32.73 -5.98 -17.83
N LYS A 254 -32.89 -4.78 -18.41
CA LYS A 254 -32.35 -4.41 -19.73
C LYS A 254 -30.81 -4.42 -19.77
N ASP A 255 -30.14 -4.27 -18.63
CA ASP A 255 -28.68 -4.22 -18.52
C ASP A 255 -28.04 -5.63 -18.42
N VAL A 256 -28.84 -6.72 -18.41
CA VAL A 256 -28.33 -8.10 -18.36
C VAL A 256 -27.43 -8.46 -19.55
N PRO A 257 -27.69 -8.02 -20.79
CA PRO A 257 -26.76 -8.23 -21.90
C PRO A 257 -25.42 -7.54 -21.70
N ALA A 258 -25.40 -6.29 -21.20
CA ALA A 258 -24.17 -5.57 -20.86
C ALA A 258 -23.40 -6.27 -19.73
N LEU A 259 -24.10 -6.76 -18.71
CA LEU A 259 -23.50 -7.56 -17.64
C LEU A 259 -22.83 -8.83 -18.17
N ARG A 260 -23.49 -9.54 -19.09
CA ARG A 260 -22.94 -10.74 -19.73
C ARG A 260 -21.64 -10.44 -20.47
N ASP A 261 -21.61 -9.37 -21.25
CA ASP A 261 -20.43 -8.94 -22.00
C ASP A 261 -19.28 -8.56 -21.06
N ILE A 262 -19.56 -7.77 -20.02
CA ILE A 262 -18.58 -7.42 -18.98
C ILE A 262 -17.97 -8.68 -18.36
N LEU A 263 -18.78 -9.62 -17.93
CA LEU A 263 -18.32 -10.84 -17.26
C LEU A 263 -17.55 -11.76 -18.20
N ALA A 264 -17.95 -11.87 -19.46
CA ALA A 264 -17.25 -12.65 -20.48
C ALA A 264 -15.88 -12.04 -20.80
N ARG A 265 -15.81 -10.73 -21.08
CA ARG A 265 -14.54 -10.02 -21.34
C ARG A 265 -13.62 -9.99 -20.14
N SER A 266 -14.16 -10.03 -18.93
CA SER A 266 -13.39 -10.14 -17.70
C SER A 266 -13.03 -11.58 -17.31
N GLY A 267 -13.40 -12.59 -18.10
CA GLY A 267 -13.08 -14.00 -17.84
C GLY A 267 -13.89 -14.67 -16.73
N PHE A 268 -14.99 -14.05 -16.25
CA PHE A 268 -15.80 -14.61 -15.16
C PHE A 268 -16.88 -15.59 -15.63
N ILE A 269 -17.21 -15.55 -16.92
CA ILE A 269 -18.09 -16.54 -17.59
C ILE A 269 -17.47 -16.92 -18.92
N LYS A 270 -17.90 -18.05 -19.50
CA LYS A 270 -17.53 -18.41 -20.87
C LYS A 270 -18.22 -17.47 -21.85
N GLY A 271 -17.46 -16.87 -22.78
CA GLY A 271 -18.05 -16.08 -23.87
C GLY A 271 -18.94 -16.96 -24.75
N GLU A 272 -20.14 -16.53 -25.11
CA GLU A 272 -20.87 -17.19 -26.20
C GLU A 272 -20.13 -16.91 -27.51
N GLY A 273 -19.28 -17.89 -27.93
CA GLY A 273 -18.69 -18.00 -29.25
C GLY A 273 -18.09 -16.72 -29.87
N GLY A 274 -16.85 -16.36 -29.54
CA GLY A 274 -16.01 -15.64 -30.48
C GLY A 274 -15.76 -16.55 -31.69
N ASN A 275 -16.15 -16.10 -32.90
CA ASN A 275 -15.91 -16.77 -34.16
C ASN A 275 -14.44 -17.18 -34.27
N SER A 276 -14.17 -18.49 -34.15
CA SER A 276 -13.01 -19.06 -34.82
C SER A 276 -13.16 -18.83 -36.31
N HIS A 277 -12.29 -18.05 -36.92
CA HIS A 277 -12.07 -18.04 -38.34
C HIS A 277 -11.67 -19.45 -38.77
N ASP A 278 -12.68 -20.25 -39.09
CA ASP A 278 -12.51 -21.37 -39.99
C ASP A 278 -13.62 -21.28 -41.02
N ALA A 279 -13.27 -20.63 -42.14
CA ALA A 279 -14.17 -20.45 -43.26
C ALA A 279 -14.04 -21.71 -44.13
N THR A 280 -14.94 -22.67 -43.95
CA THR A 280 -15.36 -23.53 -45.03
C THR A 280 -16.85 -23.38 -45.23
N ALA A 281 -17.18 -22.86 -46.40
CA ALA A 281 -18.55 -22.69 -46.87
C ALA A 281 -19.26 -24.03 -47.00
N GLU A 282 -20.52 -24.09 -46.53
CA GLU A 282 -21.65 -24.59 -47.32
C GLU A 282 -22.97 -24.48 -46.53
N GLY A 283 -23.98 -23.91 -47.18
CA GLY A 283 -25.38 -24.32 -47.01
C GLY A 283 -26.21 -23.61 -45.95
N GLY A 284 -26.95 -22.62 -46.39
CA GLY A 284 -28.19 -22.06 -45.93
C GLY A 284 -28.92 -22.66 -44.73
N ALA A 285 -29.32 -21.77 -43.81
CA ALA A 285 -30.64 -21.76 -43.20
C ALA A 285 -30.73 -20.68 -42.11
N SER A 286 -31.71 -19.81 -42.25
CA SER A 286 -32.48 -19.11 -41.18
C SER A 286 -31.73 -18.81 -39.88
N SER A 287 -31.10 -17.65 -39.78
CA SER A 287 -30.66 -17.09 -38.49
C SER A 287 -31.90 -16.68 -37.67
N SER A 288 -32.43 -17.58 -36.88
CA SER A 288 -33.30 -17.21 -35.78
C SER A 288 -32.45 -16.37 -34.82
N LYS A 289 -32.68 -15.05 -34.77
CA LYS A 289 -32.11 -14.17 -33.75
C LYS A 289 -32.43 -14.74 -32.38
N LYS A 290 -31.50 -15.45 -31.77
CA LYS A 290 -31.63 -15.99 -30.40
C LYS A 290 -32.00 -14.83 -29.50
N LYS A 291 -33.21 -14.84 -28.94
CA LYS A 291 -33.70 -13.76 -28.08
C LYS A 291 -32.81 -13.72 -26.85
N VAL A 292 -32.01 -12.66 -26.71
CA VAL A 292 -31.09 -12.51 -25.59
C VAL A 292 -31.89 -12.49 -24.28
N SER A 293 -31.55 -13.38 -23.34
CA SER A 293 -32.23 -13.44 -22.04
C SER A 293 -31.95 -12.17 -21.23
N LEU A 294 -33.00 -11.57 -20.71
CA LEU A 294 -32.93 -10.42 -19.79
C LEU A 294 -32.94 -10.86 -18.31
N VAL A 295 -33.02 -12.17 -18.05
CA VAL A 295 -33.07 -12.70 -16.69
C VAL A 295 -31.65 -12.84 -16.12
N TYR A 296 -31.42 -12.25 -14.96
CA TYR A 296 -30.18 -12.35 -14.20
C TYR A 296 -30.17 -13.63 -13.36
N SER A 297 -29.69 -14.73 -13.90
CA SER A 297 -29.70 -16.05 -13.23
C SER A 297 -28.52 -16.94 -13.66
N GLY A 298 -28.37 -18.08 -12.99
CA GLY A 298 -27.40 -19.13 -13.32
C GLY A 298 -25.96 -18.62 -13.37
N GLU A 299 -25.26 -18.90 -14.47
CA GLU A 299 -23.84 -18.57 -14.67
C GLU A 299 -23.51 -17.08 -14.44
N LEU A 300 -24.44 -16.16 -14.76
CA LEU A 300 -24.24 -14.72 -14.53
C LEU A 300 -24.15 -14.41 -13.04
N VAL A 301 -24.97 -15.03 -12.20
CA VAL A 301 -24.92 -14.84 -10.74
C VAL A 301 -23.60 -15.34 -10.18
N ASP A 302 -23.15 -16.52 -10.64
CA ASP A 302 -21.87 -17.09 -10.20
C ASP A 302 -20.68 -16.26 -10.72
N GLY A 303 -20.79 -15.71 -11.92
CA GLY A 303 -19.82 -14.76 -12.47
C GLY A 303 -19.71 -13.49 -11.64
N VAL A 304 -20.85 -12.89 -11.27
CA VAL A 304 -20.88 -11.71 -10.39
C VAL A 304 -20.30 -12.03 -9.01
N LYS A 305 -20.59 -13.18 -8.42
CA LYS A 305 -19.99 -13.56 -7.13
C LYS A 305 -18.47 -13.68 -7.21
N ARG A 306 -17.92 -14.28 -8.27
CA ARG A 306 -16.48 -14.33 -8.50
C ARG A 306 -15.89 -12.94 -8.71
N PHE A 307 -16.57 -12.08 -9.46
CA PHE A 307 -16.19 -10.68 -9.64
C PHE A 307 -16.16 -9.92 -8.30
N GLN A 308 -17.21 -10.07 -7.48
CA GLN A 308 -17.28 -9.44 -6.15
C GLN A 308 -16.11 -9.90 -5.25
N GLN A 309 -15.73 -11.19 -5.28
CA GLN A 309 -14.57 -11.70 -4.56
C GLN A 309 -13.27 -11.04 -5.00
N MET A 310 -13.06 -10.86 -6.33
CA MET A 310 -11.90 -10.16 -6.88
C MET A 310 -11.81 -8.71 -6.38
N TYR A 311 -12.95 -8.06 -6.16
CA TYR A 311 -13.03 -6.70 -5.61
C TYR A 311 -13.10 -6.66 -4.06
N GLY A 312 -12.91 -7.77 -3.37
CA GLY A 312 -12.99 -7.84 -1.90
C GLY A 312 -14.38 -7.53 -1.34
N MET A 313 -15.41 -7.67 -2.15
CA MET A 313 -16.81 -7.47 -1.76
C MET A 313 -17.43 -8.76 -1.24
N GLU A 314 -18.56 -8.64 -0.54
CA GLU A 314 -19.38 -9.80 -0.21
C GLU A 314 -19.92 -10.44 -1.49
N ALA A 315 -19.66 -11.73 -1.66
CA ALA A 315 -20.05 -12.48 -2.86
C ALA A 315 -21.50 -12.97 -2.78
N ASP A 316 -22.44 -12.04 -2.64
CA ASP A 316 -23.88 -12.31 -2.53
C ASP A 316 -24.59 -12.37 -3.89
N GLY A 317 -23.93 -11.93 -4.96
CA GLY A 317 -24.49 -11.85 -6.30
C GLY A 317 -25.48 -10.69 -6.49
N VAL A 318 -25.60 -9.77 -5.54
CA VAL A 318 -26.45 -8.58 -5.66
C VAL A 318 -25.64 -7.44 -6.29
N ILE A 319 -26.10 -6.89 -7.40
CA ILE A 319 -25.46 -5.73 -8.03
C ILE A 319 -26.06 -4.46 -7.44
N GLY A 320 -25.46 -4.00 -6.35
CA GLY A 320 -25.71 -2.68 -5.75
C GLY A 320 -24.77 -1.61 -6.34
N ASP A 321 -24.72 -0.42 -5.73
CA ASP A 321 -23.93 0.71 -6.24
C ASP A 321 -22.44 0.37 -6.37
N SER A 322 -21.81 -0.18 -5.32
CA SER A 322 -20.38 -0.51 -5.35
C SER A 322 -20.04 -1.59 -6.39
N THR A 323 -20.88 -2.62 -6.53
CA THR A 323 -20.68 -3.67 -7.54
C THR A 323 -20.86 -3.10 -8.94
N ARG A 324 -21.85 -2.22 -9.15
CA ARG A 324 -22.09 -1.55 -10.43
C ARG A 324 -20.92 -0.65 -10.82
N GLU A 325 -20.41 0.18 -9.91
CA GLU A 325 -19.25 1.03 -10.14
C GLU A 325 -18.02 0.21 -10.56
N ALA A 326 -17.77 -0.89 -9.88
CA ALA A 326 -16.68 -1.79 -10.21
C ALA A 326 -16.87 -2.48 -11.57
N LEU A 327 -18.08 -2.96 -11.89
CA LEU A 327 -18.39 -3.56 -13.19
C LEU A 327 -18.25 -2.57 -14.35
N ASN A 328 -18.61 -1.30 -14.12
CA ASN A 328 -18.49 -0.23 -15.11
C ASN A 328 -17.06 0.27 -15.33
N MET A 329 -16.10 -0.15 -14.49
CA MET A 329 -14.71 0.24 -14.62
C MET A 329 -14.08 -0.47 -15.81
N ALA A 330 -13.74 0.29 -16.85
CA ALA A 330 -13.12 -0.21 -18.07
C ALA A 330 -11.72 -0.81 -17.81
N PRO A 331 -11.23 -1.76 -18.64
CA PRO A 331 -9.90 -2.33 -18.55
C PRO A 331 -8.80 -1.27 -18.51
N GLN A 332 -8.94 -0.20 -19.28
CA GLN A 332 -7.99 0.92 -19.33
C GLN A 332 -7.88 1.64 -17.98
N THR A 333 -8.99 1.86 -17.29
CA THR A 333 -8.99 2.43 -15.94
C THR A 333 -8.33 1.48 -14.94
N ARG A 334 -8.59 0.18 -15.07
CA ARG A 334 -7.96 -0.86 -14.26
C ARG A 334 -6.45 -0.89 -14.48
N ALA A 335 -6.00 -0.75 -15.75
CA ALA A 335 -4.57 -0.68 -16.10
C ALA A 335 -3.90 0.53 -15.45
N ALA A 336 -4.50 1.72 -15.51
CA ALA A 336 -3.95 2.92 -14.91
C ALA A 336 -3.86 2.82 -13.37
N ILE A 337 -4.88 2.24 -12.72
CA ILE A 337 -4.85 1.96 -11.28
C ILE A 337 -3.75 0.94 -10.97
N LEU A 338 -3.59 -0.12 -11.77
CA LEU A 338 -2.55 -1.12 -11.58
C LEU A 338 -1.16 -0.50 -11.75
N ALA A 339 -0.94 0.33 -12.77
CA ALA A 339 0.31 1.05 -13.01
C ALA A 339 0.67 2.00 -11.86
N LEU A 340 -0.30 2.73 -11.31
CA LEU A 340 -0.08 3.55 -10.11
C LEU A 340 0.33 2.69 -8.90
N ASN A 341 -0.31 1.53 -8.72
CA ASN A 341 0.04 0.61 -7.64
C ASN A 341 1.39 -0.09 -7.86
N ILE A 342 1.83 -0.30 -9.11
CA ILE A 342 3.21 -0.71 -9.41
C ILE A 342 4.21 0.30 -8.83
N GLN A 343 3.98 1.60 -8.99
CA GLN A 343 4.88 2.60 -8.40
C GLN A 343 4.82 2.61 -6.87
N ARG A 344 3.67 2.29 -6.27
CA ARG A 344 3.52 2.14 -4.80
C ARG A 344 4.30 0.97 -4.22
N LEU A 345 4.63 -0.06 -5.01
CA LEU A 345 5.52 -1.15 -4.57
C LEU A 345 6.89 -0.65 -4.11
N ARG A 346 7.35 0.50 -4.61
CA ARG A 346 8.63 1.13 -4.21
C ARG A 346 8.68 1.52 -2.73
N LEU A 347 7.51 1.67 -2.11
CA LEU A 347 7.35 2.05 -0.70
C LEU A 347 7.18 0.82 0.21
N LEU A 348 7.03 -0.37 -0.36
CA LEU A 348 6.97 -1.62 0.40
C LEU A 348 8.38 -2.19 0.62
N PRO A 349 8.58 -2.96 1.69
CA PRO A 349 9.82 -3.72 1.86
C PRO A 349 10.08 -4.64 0.67
N LYS A 350 11.33 -4.85 0.31
CA LYS A 350 11.71 -5.86 -0.69
C LYS A 350 11.31 -7.26 -0.23
N ASP A 351 11.57 -7.54 1.04
CA ASP A 351 11.23 -8.78 1.72
C ASP A 351 10.01 -8.58 2.61
N MET A 352 8.98 -9.36 2.37
CA MET A 352 7.74 -9.41 3.16
C MET A 352 7.55 -10.78 3.83
N SER A 353 8.62 -11.55 3.99
CA SER A 353 8.61 -12.90 4.58
C SER A 353 8.36 -12.89 6.09
N HIS A 354 8.61 -11.76 6.77
CA HIS A 354 8.44 -11.62 8.22
C HIS A 354 7.87 -10.25 8.57
N GLY A 355 6.79 -10.23 9.37
CA GLY A 355 6.17 -9.00 9.86
C GLY A 355 4.65 -8.97 9.72
N ILE A 356 4.06 -7.92 10.22
CA ILE A 356 2.63 -7.62 10.15
C ILE A 356 2.39 -6.60 9.04
N PHE A 357 1.56 -6.96 8.07
CA PHE A 357 1.25 -6.15 6.90
C PHE A 357 -0.26 -5.85 6.89
N VAL A 358 -0.62 -4.57 6.92
CA VAL A 358 -2.02 -4.13 6.87
C VAL A 358 -2.25 -3.37 5.57
N ASN A 359 -2.99 -3.97 4.64
CA ASN A 359 -3.48 -3.26 3.46
C ASN A 359 -4.76 -2.51 3.82
N ILE A 360 -4.67 -1.19 3.92
CA ILE A 360 -5.75 -0.34 4.44
C ILE A 360 -7.04 -0.47 3.61
N PRO A 361 -7.05 -0.35 2.26
CA PRO A 361 -8.29 -0.47 1.47
C PRO A 361 -8.82 -1.91 1.37
N ASP A 362 -7.99 -2.91 1.63
CA ASP A 362 -8.40 -4.31 1.70
C ASP A 362 -9.03 -4.69 3.05
N TYR A 363 -8.81 -3.87 4.07
CA TYR A 363 -9.25 -4.15 5.44
C TYR A 363 -8.74 -5.49 5.98
N THR A 364 -7.52 -5.88 5.60
CA THR A 364 -6.92 -7.15 5.98
C THR A 364 -5.54 -6.94 6.57
N LEU A 365 -5.27 -7.70 7.63
CA LEU A 365 -3.98 -7.85 8.28
C LEU A 365 -3.45 -9.24 7.96
N PHE A 366 -2.20 -9.31 7.50
CA PHE A 366 -1.42 -10.53 7.34
C PHE A 366 -0.24 -10.49 8.29
N TYR A 367 0.01 -11.58 8.98
CA TYR A 367 1.22 -11.77 9.78
C TYR A 367 1.98 -12.97 9.25
N TYR A 368 3.19 -12.71 8.76
CA TYR A 368 4.11 -13.70 8.24
C TYR A 368 5.27 -13.94 9.21
N VAL A 369 5.69 -15.19 9.33
CA VAL A 369 6.90 -15.61 10.04
C VAL A 369 7.64 -16.59 9.13
N ASN A 370 8.85 -16.25 8.69
CA ASN A 370 9.67 -17.07 7.80
C ASN A 370 8.93 -17.54 6.53
N ASN A 371 8.27 -16.62 5.85
CA ASN A 371 7.43 -16.89 4.66
C ASN A 371 6.12 -17.68 4.93
N GLU A 372 5.84 -18.06 6.16
CA GLU A 372 4.58 -18.72 6.50
C GLU A 372 3.54 -17.71 6.98
N LEU A 373 2.34 -17.73 6.40
CA LEU A 373 1.22 -16.94 6.87
C LEU A 373 0.68 -17.55 8.17
N VAL A 374 1.02 -16.95 9.31
CA VAL A 374 0.62 -17.44 10.64
C VAL A 374 -0.70 -16.85 11.12
N LEU A 375 -1.08 -15.67 10.60
CA LEU A 375 -2.39 -15.08 10.90
C LEU A 375 -2.87 -14.22 9.71
N GLU A 376 -4.14 -14.42 9.36
CA GLU A 376 -4.92 -13.50 8.52
C GLU A 376 -6.12 -13.02 9.32
N SER A 377 -6.35 -11.71 9.36
CA SER A 377 -7.44 -11.12 10.14
C SER A 377 -8.09 -9.96 9.40
N ARG A 378 -9.41 -9.87 9.45
CA ARG A 378 -10.12 -8.65 9.10
C ARG A 378 -9.72 -7.53 10.05
N VAL A 379 -9.63 -6.31 9.53
CA VAL A 379 -9.39 -5.11 10.33
C VAL A 379 -10.41 -4.01 10.05
N ILE A 380 -10.53 -3.09 11.01
CA ILE A 380 -11.22 -1.81 10.83
C ILE A 380 -10.16 -0.73 10.85
N VAL A 381 -10.16 0.09 9.82
CA VAL A 381 -9.21 1.21 9.63
C VAL A 381 -9.88 2.56 9.87
N GLY A 382 -9.11 3.62 9.81
CA GLY A 382 -9.59 4.99 9.98
C GLY A 382 -10.65 5.39 8.96
N SER A 383 -11.61 6.19 9.41
CA SER A 383 -12.62 6.78 8.52
C SER A 383 -11.98 7.78 7.54
N VAL A 384 -12.71 8.15 6.49
CA VAL A 384 -12.24 9.16 5.50
C VAL A 384 -11.83 10.49 6.16
N LYS A 385 -12.50 10.89 7.25
CA LYS A 385 -12.19 12.10 8.01
C LYS A 385 -10.99 11.94 8.97
N ARG A 386 -10.69 10.72 9.36
CA ARG A 386 -9.63 10.37 10.32
C ARG A 386 -8.88 9.16 9.80
N LYS A 387 -8.17 9.37 8.68
CA LYS A 387 -7.48 8.31 7.94
C LYS A 387 -6.45 7.59 8.81
N THR A 388 -6.27 6.30 8.59
CA THR A 388 -5.08 5.58 9.05
C THR A 388 -3.90 6.07 8.21
N PRO A 389 -2.80 6.54 8.82
CA PRO A 389 -1.62 6.96 8.07
C PRO A 389 -0.87 5.76 7.49
N LEU A 390 -0.13 6.02 6.42
CA LEU A 390 0.83 5.07 5.85
C LEU A 390 2.10 5.16 6.69
N MET A 391 2.58 4.02 7.17
CA MET A 391 3.79 4.01 8.02
C MET A 391 4.46 2.65 8.08
N SER A 392 5.76 2.68 8.35
CA SER A 392 6.53 1.56 8.83
C SER A 392 6.85 1.77 10.32
N SER A 393 6.64 0.76 11.13
CA SER A 393 6.93 0.76 12.55
C SER A 393 7.29 -0.66 13.00
N ALA A 394 7.45 -0.87 14.30
CA ALA A 394 7.65 -2.21 14.85
C ALA A 394 6.79 -2.39 16.11
N LEU A 395 6.22 -3.57 16.27
CA LEU A 395 5.44 -3.94 17.43
C LEU A 395 6.40 -4.45 18.51
N ASN A 396 6.38 -3.85 19.70
CA ASN A 396 7.33 -4.14 20.78
C ASN A 396 6.71 -4.72 22.06
N ASN A 397 5.40 -4.52 22.28
CA ASN A 397 4.74 -5.13 23.44
C ASN A 397 3.24 -5.34 23.21
N VAL A 398 2.68 -6.26 24.01
CA VAL A 398 1.26 -6.53 24.13
C VAL A 398 0.77 -6.07 25.50
N VAL A 399 -0.29 -5.26 25.52
CA VAL A 399 -0.96 -4.87 26.77
C VAL A 399 -2.23 -5.67 26.91
N VAL A 400 -2.31 -6.47 27.98
CA VAL A 400 -3.51 -7.23 28.35
C VAL A 400 -4.35 -6.39 29.30
N ASN A 401 -5.67 -6.34 29.09
CA ASN A 401 -6.59 -5.46 29.80
C ASN A 401 -6.14 -3.98 29.76
N PRO A 402 -6.00 -3.37 28.57
CA PRO A 402 -5.51 -2.01 28.45
C PRO A 402 -6.51 -0.98 29.00
N PRO A 403 -6.05 0.05 29.75
CA PRO A 403 -6.82 1.26 29.91
C PRO A 403 -6.74 2.08 28.62
N TRP A 404 -7.75 2.87 28.31
CA TRP A 404 -7.72 3.75 27.16
C TRP A 404 -7.58 5.21 27.58
N ASN A 405 -6.41 5.79 27.40
CA ASN A 405 -6.23 7.23 27.48
C ASN A 405 -6.78 7.86 26.19
N VAL A 406 -7.84 8.63 26.31
CA VAL A 406 -8.53 9.19 25.14
C VAL A 406 -7.70 10.35 24.56
N PRO A 407 -7.36 10.31 23.26
CA PRO A 407 -6.69 11.42 22.60
C PRO A 407 -7.48 12.73 22.74
N VAL A 408 -6.79 13.85 22.96
CA VAL A 408 -7.40 15.18 23.17
C VAL A 408 -8.38 15.55 22.05
N LYS A 409 -8.03 15.23 20.80
CA LYS A 409 -8.91 15.45 19.65
C LYS A 409 -10.24 14.72 19.80
N LEU A 410 -10.23 13.46 20.26
CA LEU A 410 -11.45 12.66 20.47
C LEU A 410 -12.24 13.12 21.70
N ILE A 411 -11.55 13.61 22.74
CA ILE A 411 -12.23 14.24 23.86
C ILE A 411 -13.06 15.41 23.35
N ARG A 412 -12.43 16.30 22.58
CA ARG A 412 -13.07 17.53 22.08
C ARG A 412 -14.17 17.26 21.05
N GLU A 413 -13.92 16.38 20.09
CA GLU A 413 -14.82 16.17 18.96
C GLU A 413 -15.95 15.16 19.25
N ASP A 414 -15.69 14.13 20.08
CA ASP A 414 -16.60 13.00 20.26
C ASP A 414 -17.21 12.92 21.67
N LEU A 415 -16.42 13.16 22.74
CA LEU A 415 -16.86 12.95 24.11
C LEU A 415 -17.44 14.22 24.76
N ALA A 416 -16.79 15.36 24.62
CA ALA A 416 -17.28 16.61 25.20
C ALA A 416 -18.70 17.00 24.72
N PRO A 417 -19.05 16.86 23.41
CA PRO A 417 -20.44 17.12 22.99
C PRO A 417 -21.46 16.16 23.60
N LYS A 418 -21.07 14.93 23.93
CA LYS A 418 -21.94 13.95 24.61
C LYS A 418 -22.07 14.26 26.09
N ALA A 419 -20.94 14.57 26.76
CA ALA A 419 -20.90 14.96 28.16
C ALA A 419 -21.69 16.26 28.43
N LYS A 420 -21.66 17.19 27.47
CA LYS A 420 -22.49 18.43 27.56
C LYS A 420 -23.98 18.13 27.57
N ARG A 421 -24.43 17.11 26.82
CA ARG A 421 -25.85 16.73 26.77
C ARG A 421 -26.26 15.85 27.96
N ASP A 422 -25.33 14.96 28.37
CA ASP A 422 -25.54 13.97 29.40
C ASP A 422 -24.21 13.62 30.05
N VAL A 423 -23.90 14.22 31.19
CA VAL A 423 -22.64 13.99 31.90
C VAL A 423 -22.48 12.56 32.41
N GLU A 424 -23.58 11.88 32.75
CA GLU A 424 -23.59 10.50 33.20
C GLU A 424 -23.15 9.53 32.08
N TYR A 425 -23.15 9.97 30.82
CA TYR A 425 -22.57 9.22 29.70
C TYR A 425 -21.13 8.78 29.99
N LEU A 426 -20.31 9.66 30.57
CA LEU A 426 -18.92 9.37 30.90
C LEU A 426 -18.83 8.27 31.97
N LYS A 427 -19.62 8.38 33.03
CA LYS A 427 -19.64 7.39 34.11
C LYS A 427 -20.13 6.03 33.62
N ARG A 428 -21.24 5.99 32.87
CA ARG A 428 -21.75 4.73 32.26
C ARG A 428 -20.77 4.11 31.29
N GLY A 429 -19.94 4.92 30.61
CA GLY A 429 -18.89 4.48 29.73
C GLY A 429 -17.58 4.05 30.42
N GLY A 430 -17.52 4.13 31.75
CA GLY A 430 -16.32 3.78 32.53
C GLY A 430 -15.17 4.78 32.39
N TYR A 431 -15.48 6.06 32.08
CA TYR A 431 -14.47 7.11 31.98
C TYR A 431 -14.22 7.79 33.31
N THR A 432 -12.95 7.95 33.68
CA THR A 432 -12.47 8.81 34.75
C THR A 432 -11.89 10.09 34.13
N VAL A 433 -12.25 11.24 34.67
CA VAL A 433 -11.73 12.54 34.24
C VAL A 433 -10.67 13.01 35.22
N TYR A 434 -9.53 13.44 34.70
CA TYR A 434 -8.43 14.00 35.47
C TYR A 434 -8.18 15.46 35.09
N SER A 435 -7.71 16.27 36.07
CA SER A 435 -7.45 17.70 35.92
C SER A 435 -6.34 18.02 34.88
N GLY A 436 -5.61 17.03 34.37
CA GLY A 436 -4.53 17.20 33.39
C GLY A 436 -3.79 15.91 33.14
N TRP A 437 -2.59 16.03 32.54
CA TRP A 437 -1.76 14.92 32.07
C TRP A 437 -0.54 14.63 32.96
N GLY A 438 -0.23 15.51 33.92
CA GLY A 438 0.94 15.35 34.80
C GLY A 438 0.72 14.36 35.93
N LYS A 439 1.80 13.96 36.62
CA LYS A 439 1.77 13.06 37.79
C LYS A 439 0.92 13.60 38.96
N GLY A 440 0.72 14.94 39.04
CA GLY A 440 -0.14 15.59 40.05
C GLY A 440 -1.61 15.73 39.64
N ALA A 441 -2.03 15.15 38.54
CA ALA A 441 -3.42 15.25 38.08
C ALA A 441 -4.35 14.51 39.05
N THR A 442 -5.42 15.22 39.52
CA THR A 442 -6.45 14.70 40.42
C THR A 442 -7.69 14.30 39.65
N VAL A 443 -8.51 13.42 40.22
CA VAL A 443 -9.81 13.07 39.66
C VAL A 443 -10.74 14.28 39.80
N VAL A 444 -11.46 14.62 38.74
CA VAL A 444 -12.41 15.72 38.67
C VAL A 444 -13.81 15.17 38.44
N ASP A 445 -14.80 15.70 39.15
CA ASP A 445 -16.20 15.37 38.88
C ASP A 445 -16.61 15.95 37.51
N PRO A 446 -17.03 15.12 36.55
CA PRO A 446 -17.43 15.60 35.24
C PRO A 446 -18.57 16.62 35.22
N SER A 447 -19.41 16.64 36.27
CA SER A 447 -20.53 17.58 36.42
C SER A 447 -20.07 19.01 36.69
N THR A 448 -18.85 19.17 37.22
CA THR A 448 -18.27 20.51 37.52
C THR A 448 -17.60 21.15 36.31
N ILE A 449 -17.49 20.43 35.19
CA ILE A 449 -16.75 20.86 34.00
C ILE A 449 -17.67 21.57 33.00
N ASN A 450 -17.25 22.73 32.53
CA ASN A 450 -17.88 23.38 31.39
C ASN A 450 -17.37 22.74 30.08
N TRP A 451 -18.05 21.72 29.59
CA TRP A 451 -17.69 20.99 28.38
C TRP A 451 -17.73 21.80 27.08
N SER A 452 -18.28 23.03 27.13
CA SER A 452 -18.28 23.96 25.99
C SER A 452 -17.03 24.83 25.92
N ALA A 453 -16.40 25.10 27.07
CA ALA A 453 -15.24 26.00 27.14
C ALA A 453 -13.93 25.37 26.73
N GLY A 454 -13.90 24.05 26.53
CA GLY A 454 -12.66 23.29 26.41
C GLY A 454 -11.93 23.17 27.74
N GLY A 455 -10.78 22.53 27.75
CA GLY A 455 -9.96 22.38 28.96
C GLY A 455 -8.88 21.32 28.75
N ASN A 456 -7.84 21.36 29.56
CA ASN A 456 -6.74 20.38 29.50
C ASN A 456 -7.05 19.18 30.40
N TYR A 457 -8.20 18.54 30.15
CA TYR A 457 -8.60 17.34 30.89
C TYR A 457 -8.05 16.08 30.21
N ARG A 458 -7.62 15.11 31.01
CA ARG A 458 -7.34 13.77 30.56
C ARG A 458 -8.54 12.86 30.87
N LEU A 459 -9.05 12.16 29.90
CA LEU A 459 -10.05 11.12 30.06
C LEU A 459 -9.42 9.76 29.90
N GLN A 460 -9.64 8.87 30.87
CA GLN A 460 -9.19 7.49 30.82
C GLN A 460 -10.40 6.55 30.99
N GLN A 461 -10.55 5.62 30.04
CA GLN A 461 -11.52 4.54 30.19
C GLN A 461 -10.83 3.35 30.86
N ALA A 462 -11.47 2.85 31.93
CA ALA A 462 -10.95 1.72 32.69
C ALA A 462 -10.88 0.43 31.85
N PRO A 463 -9.95 -0.50 32.16
CA PRO A 463 -9.96 -1.83 31.57
C PRO A 463 -11.29 -2.55 31.75
N GLY A 464 -11.70 -3.36 30.79
CA GLY A 464 -12.94 -4.12 30.91
C GLY A 464 -13.55 -4.50 29.55
N ARG A 465 -14.67 -5.23 29.62
CA ARG A 465 -15.35 -5.73 28.40
C ARG A 465 -15.93 -4.63 27.52
N SER A 466 -16.23 -3.45 28.10
CA SER A 466 -16.76 -2.27 27.38
C SER A 466 -15.68 -1.28 26.97
N ASN A 467 -14.40 -1.53 27.30
CA ASN A 467 -13.30 -0.66 26.90
C ASN A 467 -13.19 -0.60 25.38
N ALA A 468 -13.03 0.60 24.83
CA ALA A 468 -12.95 0.82 23.39
C ALA A 468 -11.78 0.06 22.72
N LEU A 469 -10.71 -0.23 23.47
CA LEU A 469 -9.56 -1.02 23.00
C LEU A 469 -9.74 -2.52 23.15
N GLY A 470 -10.90 -2.99 23.66
CA GLY A 470 -11.13 -4.39 23.95
C GLY A 470 -10.21 -4.95 25.03
N ARG A 471 -9.71 -6.17 24.83
CA ARG A 471 -8.91 -6.91 25.81
C ARG A 471 -7.41 -6.85 25.54
N PHE A 472 -6.99 -6.43 24.34
CA PHE A 472 -5.59 -6.38 23.92
C PHE A 472 -5.28 -5.10 23.17
N LYS A 473 -4.10 -4.54 23.46
CA LYS A 473 -3.49 -3.47 22.70
C LYS A 473 -2.07 -3.90 22.31
N PHE A 474 -1.68 -3.63 21.09
CA PHE A 474 -0.37 -3.93 20.53
C PHE A 474 0.33 -2.60 20.24
N ASN A 475 1.35 -2.29 21.01
CA ASN A 475 2.06 -1.03 20.89
C ASN A 475 3.09 -1.11 19.76
N MET A 476 3.11 -0.06 18.95
CA MET A 476 4.08 0.20 17.89
C MET A 476 4.48 1.67 17.98
N PRO A 477 5.72 2.01 18.36
CA PRO A 477 6.18 3.39 18.50
C PRO A 477 6.06 4.16 17.19
N ASN A 478 5.42 5.33 17.21
CA ASN A 478 5.29 6.25 16.09
C ASN A 478 4.76 7.61 16.55
N ASP A 479 4.96 8.65 15.73
CA ASP A 479 4.56 10.04 16.05
C ASP A 479 3.06 10.29 15.92
N ASP A 480 2.33 9.46 15.19
CA ASP A 480 0.88 9.58 14.97
C ASP A 480 0.03 8.93 16.07
N ALA A 481 0.66 8.31 17.07
CA ALA A 481 0.02 7.56 18.15
C ALA A 481 -0.95 6.46 17.65
N ILE A 482 -0.57 5.79 16.57
CA ILE A 482 -1.29 4.66 15.98
C ILE A 482 -0.84 3.35 16.64
N TYR A 483 -1.80 2.46 16.87
CA TYR A 483 -1.56 1.11 17.38
C TYR A 483 -2.62 0.14 16.87
N LEU A 484 -2.35 -1.15 17.02
CA LEU A 484 -3.35 -2.18 16.78
C LEU A 484 -4.05 -2.52 18.11
N HIS A 485 -5.34 -2.85 18.05
CA HIS A 485 -6.09 -3.19 19.26
C HIS A 485 -7.33 -4.05 18.98
N ASP A 486 -7.84 -4.67 20.01
CA ASP A 486 -9.12 -5.35 20.04
C ASP A 486 -10.30 -4.33 20.07
N THR A 487 -11.52 -4.82 20.09
CA THR A 487 -12.74 -3.99 20.21
C THR A 487 -13.87 -4.81 20.83
N PRO A 488 -14.74 -4.18 21.65
CA PRO A 488 -15.95 -4.86 22.16
C PRO A 488 -17.03 -5.07 21.09
N ASN A 489 -16.94 -4.39 19.95
CA ASN A 489 -17.96 -4.43 18.90
C ASN A 489 -17.49 -5.22 17.67
N HIS A 490 -17.45 -6.54 17.78
CA HIS A 490 -17.03 -7.45 16.73
C HIS A 490 -17.97 -7.47 15.50
N ARG A 491 -19.27 -7.11 15.66
CA ARG A 491 -20.22 -7.06 14.54
C ARG A 491 -19.82 -6.03 13.45
N LEU A 492 -18.97 -5.08 13.79
CA LEU A 492 -18.47 -4.13 12.80
C LEU A 492 -17.53 -4.78 11.76
N PHE A 493 -16.94 -5.94 12.06
CA PHE A 493 -16.12 -6.67 11.10
C PHE A 493 -16.93 -7.40 10.03
N ASP A 494 -18.25 -7.54 10.22
CA ASP A 494 -19.16 -8.13 9.23
C ASP A 494 -19.52 -7.14 8.11
N LYS A 495 -19.19 -5.88 8.28
CA LYS A 495 -19.44 -4.86 7.25
C LYS A 495 -18.44 -4.96 6.10
N ASN A 496 -18.90 -4.71 4.87
CA ASN A 496 -18.04 -4.61 3.70
C ASN A 496 -17.12 -3.38 3.80
N MET A 497 -17.67 -2.21 4.13
CA MET A 497 -16.88 -1.01 4.36
C MET A 497 -16.50 -0.92 5.85
N ARG A 498 -15.20 -1.04 6.12
CA ARG A 498 -14.67 -1.03 7.49
C ARG A 498 -13.76 0.16 7.79
N ALA A 499 -13.91 1.26 7.07
CA ALA A 499 -13.27 2.56 7.35
C ALA A 499 -14.05 3.32 8.44
N LEU A 500 -13.96 2.88 9.71
CA LEU A 500 -14.85 3.26 10.80
C LEU A 500 -14.13 3.74 12.07
N SER A 501 -12.80 3.60 12.17
CA SER A 501 -12.04 4.01 13.34
C SER A 501 -11.63 5.50 13.29
N SER A 502 -10.95 5.94 14.32
CA SER A 502 -10.36 7.28 14.40
C SER A 502 -8.86 7.30 14.02
N GLY A 503 -8.40 6.31 13.27
CA GLY A 503 -7.03 6.18 12.77
C GLY A 503 -6.36 4.87 13.18
N CYS A 504 -6.53 4.39 14.41
CA CYS A 504 -5.98 3.11 14.87
C CYS A 504 -6.63 1.91 14.17
N ILE A 505 -5.94 0.78 14.20
CA ILE A 505 -6.35 -0.47 13.56
C ILE A 505 -7.03 -1.39 14.58
N ARG A 506 -8.34 -1.68 14.38
CA ARG A 506 -9.02 -2.72 15.15
C ARG A 506 -8.82 -4.06 14.48
N VAL A 507 -8.43 -5.08 15.26
CA VAL A 507 -8.10 -6.42 14.75
C VAL A 507 -9.20 -7.40 15.19
N ASN A 508 -9.83 -8.09 14.23
CA ASN A 508 -10.90 -9.06 14.55
C ASN A 508 -10.37 -10.25 15.35
N LYS A 509 -9.20 -10.77 14.96
CA LYS A 509 -8.53 -11.89 15.63
C LYS A 509 -7.47 -11.40 16.64
N ALA A 510 -7.78 -10.34 17.39
CA ALA A 510 -6.83 -9.76 18.35
C ALA A 510 -6.37 -10.78 19.42
N SER A 511 -7.26 -11.67 19.87
CA SER A 511 -6.89 -12.72 20.82
C SER A 511 -5.94 -13.74 20.22
N GLU A 512 -6.13 -14.12 18.94
CA GLU A 512 -5.23 -15.05 18.25
C GLU A 512 -3.84 -14.40 18.04
N LEU A 513 -3.82 -13.13 17.62
CA LEU A 513 -2.58 -12.36 17.50
C LEU A 513 -1.85 -12.27 18.84
N ALA A 514 -2.57 -11.95 19.92
CA ALA A 514 -2.00 -11.88 21.26
C ALA A 514 -1.43 -13.25 21.71
N ASN A 515 -2.12 -14.34 21.45
CA ASN A 515 -1.65 -15.69 21.81
C ASN A 515 -0.34 -16.03 21.06
N ILE A 516 -0.26 -15.76 19.75
CA ILE A 516 0.97 -16.00 18.96
C ILE A 516 2.14 -15.22 19.56
N LEU A 517 1.95 -13.94 19.84
CA LEU A 517 3.00 -13.06 20.35
C LEU A 517 3.42 -13.40 21.78
N LEU A 518 2.46 -13.68 22.65
CA LEU A 518 2.70 -13.97 24.06
C LEU A 518 3.30 -15.36 24.25
N ASN A 519 2.91 -16.35 23.43
CA ASN A 519 3.53 -17.67 23.45
C ASN A 519 5.02 -17.60 23.10
N GLY A 520 5.41 -16.70 22.18
CA GLY A 520 6.80 -16.43 21.83
C GLY A 520 7.67 -15.95 23.00
N VAL A 521 7.06 -15.44 24.09
CA VAL A 521 7.72 -14.98 25.32
C VAL A 521 7.38 -15.82 26.55
N GLY A 522 6.90 -17.05 26.33
CA GLY A 522 6.69 -18.05 27.40
C GLY A 522 5.40 -17.86 28.20
N TRP A 523 4.38 -17.18 27.64
CA TRP A 523 3.06 -17.20 28.22
C TRP A 523 2.27 -18.36 27.61
N ASP A 524 1.72 -19.22 28.45
CA ASP A 524 0.77 -20.23 28.02
C ASP A 524 -0.67 -19.68 28.03
N ASP A 525 -1.60 -20.45 27.48
CA ASP A 525 -3.02 -20.08 27.44
C ASP A 525 -3.59 -19.84 28.82
N ASN A 526 -3.16 -20.61 29.83
CA ASN A 526 -3.61 -20.48 31.21
C ASN A 526 -3.18 -19.14 31.81
N LYS A 527 -1.92 -18.73 31.59
CA LYS A 527 -1.43 -17.45 32.04
C LYS A 527 -2.17 -16.28 31.38
N ILE A 528 -2.43 -16.37 30.06
CA ILE A 528 -3.21 -15.38 29.34
C ILE A 528 -4.62 -15.28 29.89
N GLN A 529 -5.34 -16.40 30.04
CA GLN A 529 -6.71 -16.42 30.55
C GLN A 529 -6.80 -15.94 32.00
N ASN A 530 -5.85 -16.32 32.86
CA ASN A 530 -5.81 -15.87 34.25
C ASN A 530 -5.55 -14.36 34.34
N THR A 531 -4.69 -13.81 33.47
CA THR A 531 -4.44 -12.37 33.41
C THR A 531 -5.69 -11.63 32.93
N LEU A 532 -6.38 -12.15 31.91
CA LEU A 532 -7.65 -11.60 31.44
C LEU A 532 -8.73 -11.60 32.53
N LYS A 533 -8.84 -12.68 33.30
CA LYS A 533 -9.81 -12.80 34.42
C LYS A 533 -9.53 -11.84 35.56
N ARG A 534 -8.26 -11.62 35.92
CA ARG A 534 -7.86 -10.64 36.95
C ARG A 534 -8.32 -9.23 36.61
N GLY A 535 -8.40 -8.88 35.34
CA GLY A 535 -8.86 -7.57 34.89
C GLY A 535 -7.85 -6.43 35.06
N SER A 536 -6.71 -6.67 35.72
CA SER A 536 -5.65 -5.67 35.87
C SER A 536 -4.84 -5.55 34.58
N THR A 537 -4.42 -4.33 34.27
CA THR A 537 -3.53 -4.05 33.12
C THR A 537 -2.20 -4.75 33.32
N THR A 538 -1.75 -5.47 32.31
CA THR A 538 -0.47 -6.16 32.31
C THR A 538 0.25 -5.91 30.99
N TYR A 539 1.52 -5.49 31.08
CA TYR A 539 2.39 -5.27 29.93
C TYR A 539 3.28 -6.49 29.73
N ALA A 540 3.38 -6.96 28.50
CA ALA A 540 4.27 -8.05 28.12
C ALA A 540 5.10 -7.61 26.91
N ASN A 541 6.39 -7.40 27.12
CA ASN A 541 7.32 -7.11 26.04
C ASN A 541 7.52 -8.38 25.20
N ILE A 542 7.59 -8.22 23.89
CA ILE A 542 7.95 -9.29 22.97
C ILE A 542 9.48 -9.38 22.86
N ARG A 543 10.00 -10.56 22.51
CA ARG A 543 11.45 -10.80 22.49
C ARG A 543 12.16 -9.99 21.43
N GLU A 544 11.59 -9.97 20.24
CA GLU A 544 12.11 -9.26 19.06
C GLU A 544 11.00 -8.38 18.50
N GLU A 545 11.35 -7.17 18.14
CA GLU A 545 10.41 -6.25 17.52
C GLU A 545 9.92 -6.82 16.19
N ILE A 546 8.61 -6.83 15.99
CA ILE A 546 7.99 -7.34 14.76
C ILE A 546 7.72 -6.17 13.84
N PRO A 547 8.31 -6.13 12.63
CA PRO A 547 8.01 -5.10 11.65
C PRO A 547 6.52 -4.99 11.38
N VAL A 548 5.99 -3.77 11.35
CA VAL A 548 4.60 -3.47 11.00
C VAL A 548 4.57 -2.49 9.85
N GLN A 549 3.93 -2.87 8.75
CA GLN A 549 3.74 -2.01 7.60
C GLN A 549 2.25 -1.72 7.41
N LEU A 550 1.86 -0.45 7.55
CA LEU A 550 0.55 0.05 7.17
C LEU A 550 0.67 0.66 5.77
N TYR A 551 0.06 0.02 4.78
CA TYR A 551 0.20 0.42 3.37
C TYR A 551 -1.16 0.52 2.68
N TYR A 552 -1.16 1.09 1.49
CA TYR A 552 -2.38 1.35 0.75
C TYR A 552 -2.20 0.96 -0.72
N MET A 553 -2.69 -0.21 -1.06
CA MET A 553 -2.72 -0.70 -2.43
C MET A 553 -4.16 -1.05 -2.82
N THR A 554 -4.65 -0.42 -3.87
CA THR A 554 -5.98 -0.62 -4.41
C THR A 554 -6.00 -1.65 -5.53
N SER A 555 -4.84 -2.05 -6.03
CA SER A 555 -4.71 -3.14 -6.98
C SER A 555 -3.38 -3.87 -6.79
N TRP A 556 -3.41 -5.19 -6.94
CA TRP A 556 -2.25 -6.09 -6.96
C TRP A 556 -2.60 -7.36 -7.71
N VAL A 557 -1.62 -8.23 -7.92
CA VAL A 557 -1.86 -9.56 -8.51
C VAL A 557 -1.72 -10.62 -7.43
N SER A 558 -2.76 -11.40 -7.23
CA SER A 558 -2.80 -12.48 -6.24
C SER A 558 -1.86 -13.64 -6.62
N ASN A 559 -1.67 -14.57 -5.70
CA ASN A 559 -0.88 -15.78 -5.97
C ASN A 559 -1.46 -16.65 -7.09
N SER A 560 -2.77 -16.55 -7.34
CA SER A 560 -3.45 -17.23 -8.47
C SER A 560 -3.18 -16.57 -9.83
N GLY A 561 -2.44 -15.46 -9.87
CA GLY A 561 -2.13 -14.71 -11.09
C GLY A 561 -3.24 -13.76 -11.57
N ASN A 562 -4.32 -13.62 -10.80
CA ASN A 562 -5.42 -12.73 -11.17
C ASN A 562 -5.24 -11.34 -10.54
N PRO A 563 -5.47 -10.25 -11.30
CA PRO A 563 -5.51 -8.91 -10.73
C PRO A 563 -6.67 -8.79 -9.72
N GLU A 564 -6.38 -8.23 -8.56
CA GLU A 564 -7.36 -7.87 -7.54
C GLU A 564 -7.47 -6.36 -7.41
N TYR A 565 -8.67 -5.89 -7.08
CA TYR A 565 -8.95 -4.46 -6.93
C TYR A 565 -9.70 -4.20 -5.64
N ARG A 566 -9.51 -3.01 -5.08
CA ARG A 566 -10.23 -2.53 -3.89
C ARG A 566 -10.72 -1.11 -4.13
N THR A 567 -11.79 -0.77 -3.46
CA THR A 567 -12.31 0.60 -3.49
C THR A 567 -11.29 1.57 -2.92
N ASP A 568 -11.03 2.66 -3.63
CA ASP A 568 -10.18 3.75 -3.15
C ASP A 568 -10.90 4.58 -2.09
N ILE A 569 -10.87 4.09 -0.84
CA ILE A 569 -11.62 4.67 0.27
C ILE A 569 -11.12 6.05 0.72
N TYR A 570 -9.89 6.43 0.35
CA TYR A 570 -9.28 7.70 0.75
C TYR A 570 -9.08 8.69 -0.40
N GLY A 571 -9.43 8.30 -1.63
CA GLY A 571 -9.30 9.16 -2.82
C GLY A 571 -7.85 9.34 -3.26
N TYR A 572 -7.04 8.29 -3.18
CA TYR A 572 -5.61 8.34 -3.51
C TYR A 572 -5.28 7.93 -4.96
N ASP A 573 -6.25 7.45 -5.73
CA ASP A 573 -6.03 6.94 -7.10
C ASP A 573 -6.28 8.00 -8.19
N SER A 574 -6.46 9.26 -7.81
CA SER A 574 -6.81 10.33 -8.78
C SER A 574 -5.79 10.51 -9.92
N ALA A 575 -4.50 10.24 -9.66
CA ALA A 575 -3.46 10.31 -10.70
C ALA A 575 -3.75 9.36 -11.88
N ALA A 576 -4.34 8.20 -11.65
CA ALA A 576 -4.70 7.24 -12.70
C ALA A 576 -5.61 7.83 -13.79
N GLN A 577 -6.43 8.85 -13.47
CA GLN A 577 -7.27 9.53 -14.46
C GLN A 577 -6.45 10.29 -15.50
N GLU A 578 -5.31 10.85 -15.11
CA GLU A 578 -4.38 11.48 -16.05
C GLU A 578 -3.66 10.43 -16.90
N GLY A 579 -3.28 9.30 -16.29
CA GLY A 579 -2.61 8.20 -16.99
C GLY A 579 -3.45 7.56 -18.12
N ILE A 580 -4.78 7.52 -17.97
CA ILE A 580 -5.67 6.99 -19.02
C ILE A 580 -5.52 7.76 -20.35
N LYS A 581 -5.17 9.04 -20.31
CA LYS A 581 -4.95 9.86 -21.51
C LYS A 581 -3.75 9.39 -22.34
N GLU A 582 -2.83 8.67 -21.73
CA GLU A 582 -1.57 8.20 -22.35
C GLU A 582 -1.69 6.78 -22.95
N LEU A 583 -2.86 6.16 -22.90
CA LEU A 583 -3.07 4.78 -23.38
C LEU A 583 -2.58 4.50 -24.80
N PRO A 584 -2.83 5.37 -25.82
CA PRO A 584 -2.39 5.07 -27.18
C PRO A 584 -0.88 4.93 -27.34
N GLN A 585 -0.11 5.63 -26.52
CA GLN A 585 1.34 5.58 -26.49
C GLN A 585 1.82 4.40 -25.67
N VAL A 586 1.21 4.20 -24.50
CA VAL A 586 1.53 3.12 -23.56
C VAL A 586 1.35 1.74 -24.21
N GLU A 587 0.25 1.50 -24.91
CA GLU A 587 0.00 0.25 -25.63
C GLU A 587 1.15 -0.10 -26.59
N LYS A 588 1.65 0.89 -27.34
CA LYS A 588 2.75 0.68 -28.29
C LYS A 588 4.08 0.34 -27.61
N LEU A 589 4.36 0.94 -26.45
CA LEU A 589 5.59 0.69 -25.71
C LEU A 589 5.55 -0.61 -24.90
N LEU A 590 4.37 -1.09 -24.49
CA LEU A 590 4.21 -2.38 -23.79
C LEU A 590 4.19 -3.59 -24.72
N ARG A 591 3.93 -3.42 -26.02
CA ARG A 591 4.03 -4.49 -27.03
C ARG A 591 5.46 -4.93 -27.23
#